data_fc096e87bd379485537b8387a4c5b4ee
#
_entry.id   fc096e87bd379485537b8387a4c5b4ee
#
_cell.length_a   1.000
_cell.length_b   1.000
_cell.length_c   1.000
_cell.angle_alpha   90.00
_cell.angle_beta   90.00
_cell.angle_gamma   90.00
#
_symmetry.space_group_name_H-M   'P 1'
#
loop_
_entity.id
_entity.type
_entity.pdbx_description
1 polymer ?
#
loop_
_entity_poly.entity_id
_entity_poly.type
_entity_poly.pdbx_seq_one_letter_code
_entity_poly.pdbx_strand_id
1 'polypeptide(L)'
;SLGFGNLYSTPGDHIGHFYQSREEWSDVAIPFVRAGLEAGEKCVYVIPSKVERQALLEALAATGLNTDRALATGQLELDEGTHDAKAMQDFLHRALSEIPAKYPFLRWGGDMTWSLKKLPTSESLMTWEAHCNTVDNPPAIFLCQYELRAFAGSVVMDALHTHPLCLVSNTIHRNPFYEKPEAFLRNLARRKATETTRIT
;
A
#
# COMPACT_ATOMS: atom_id res chain seq x y z
N SER A 1 0.06 16.03 -6.43
CA SER A 1 0.87 16.06 -5.20
C SER A 1 0.58 14.86 -4.33
N LEU A 2 1.59 14.36 -3.62
CA LEU A 2 1.41 13.30 -2.61
C LEU A 2 0.86 13.81 -1.27
N GLY A 3 0.87 15.12 -1.05
CA GLY A 3 0.40 15.76 0.18
C GLY A 3 1.49 16.03 1.21
N PHE A 4 2.70 15.53 1.01
CA PHE A 4 3.85 15.73 1.90
C PHE A 4 5.12 16.03 1.09
N GLY A 5 6.10 16.68 1.70
CA GLY A 5 7.45 16.90 1.16
C GLY A 5 7.52 17.62 -0.20
N ASN A 6 6.48 18.32 -0.63
CA ASN A 6 6.36 18.88 -1.99
C ASN A 6 6.60 17.82 -3.09
N LEU A 7 6.28 16.57 -2.82
CA LEU A 7 6.49 15.45 -3.72
C LEU A 7 5.30 15.26 -4.68
N TYR A 8 5.63 14.83 -5.88
CA TYR A 8 4.68 14.50 -6.93
C TYR A 8 4.94 13.07 -7.39
N SER A 9 3.86 12.40 -7.78
CA SER A 9 3.90 11.07 -8.36
C SER A 9 3.35 11.08 -9.78
N THR A 10 3.65 10.04 -10.51
CA THR A 10 3.07 9.73 -11.81
C THR A 10 2.11 8.53 -11.70
N PRO A 11 1.13 8.39 -12.61
CA PRO A 11 0.30 7.19 -12.67
C PRO A 11 1.15 5.92 -12.72
N GLY A 12 0.78 4.92 -11.94
CA GLY A 12 1.50 3.66 -11.81
C GLY A 12 2.65 3.64 -10.79
N ASP A 13 2.98 4.78 -10.17
CA ASP A 13 4.01 4.78 -9.12
C ASP A 13 3.62 3.86 -7.96
N HIS A 14 4.55 2.98 -7.58
CA HIS A 14 4.43 2.09 -6.44
C HIS A 14 5.55 2.35 -5.44
N ILE A 15 5.19 2.86 -4.27
CA ILE A 15 6.10 3.45 -3.28
C ILE A 15 6.09 2.61 -2.02
N GLY A 16 7.25 2.05 -1.65
CA GLY A 16 7.49 1.46 -0.34
C GLY A 16 7.94 2.51 0.66
N HIS A 17 7.25 2.62 1.79
CA HIS A 17 7.64 3.44 2.94
C HIS A 17 7.96 2.55 4.12
N PHE A 18 9.19 2.63 4.63
CA PHE A 18 9.68 1.83 5.75
C PHE A 18 9.79 2.73 6.98
N TYR A 19 8.95 2.50 7.99
CA TYR A 19 8.83 3.35 9.15
C TYR A 19 9.14 2.62 10.47
N GLN A 20 9.51 3.36 11.52
CA GLN A 20 9.87 2.82 12.84
C GLN A 20 8.90 3.24 13.94
N SER A 21 8.12 4.29 13.73
CA SER A 21 7.19 4.84 14.71
C SER A 21 5.84 5.21 14.09
N ARG A 22 4.81 5.26 14.94
CA ARG A 22 3.47 5.72 14.51
C ARG A 22 3.47 7.16 14.02
N GLU A 23 4.37 7.98 14.50
CA GLU A 23 4.56 9.36 14.04
C GLU A 23 5.04 9.36 12.59
N GLU A 24 6.13 8.64 12.27
CA GLU A 24 6.62 8.49 10.89
C GLU A 24 5.53 7.95 9.95
N TRP A 25 4.75 6.96 10.39
CA TRP A 25 3.61 6.44 9.62
C TRP A 25 2.58 7.54 9.36
N SER A 26 2.16 8.27 10.39
CA SER A 26 1.10 9.28 10.30
C SER A 26 1.50 10.49 9.48
N ASP A 27 2.77 10.90 9.54
CA ASP A 27 3.34 12.01 8.76
C ASP A 27 3.27 11.78 7.25
N VAL A 28 3.09 10.52 6.84
CA VAL A 28 2.94 10.13 5.44
C VAL A 28 1.49 9.74 5.11
N ALA A 29 0.86 8.88 5.92
CA ALA A 29 -0.48 8.36 5.65
C ALA A 29 -1.54 9.47 5.63
N ILE A 30 -1.53 10.36 6.63
CA ILE A 30 -2.56 11.40 6.77
C ILE A 30 -2.49 12.40 5.60
N PRO A 31 -1.35 13.01 5.28
CA PRO A 31 -1.25 13.91 4.14
C PRO A 31 -1.52 13.22 2.80
N PHE A 32 -1.14 11.95 2.64
CA PHE A 32 -1.41 11.18 1.43
C PHE A 32 -2.92 11.03 1.17
N VAL A 33 -3.66 10.59 2.17
CA VAL A 33 -5.13 10.42 2.06
C VAL A 33 -5.81 11.80 1.93
N ARG A 34 -5.41 12.77 2.75
CA ARG A 34 -5.94 14.13 2.71
C ARG A 34 -5.85 14.76 1.33
N ALA A 35 -4.65 14.75 0.73
CA ALA A 35 -4.43 15.37 -0.58
C ALA A 35 -5.27 14.71 -1.69
N GLY A 36 -5.50 13.40 -1.61
CA GLY A 36 -6.39 12.70 -2.53
C GLY A 36 -7.84 13.13 -2.37
N LEU A 37 -8.34 13.19 -1.13
CA LEU A 37 -9.71 13.61 -0.85
C LEU A 37 -9.96 15.06 -1.29
N GLU A 38 -9.01 15.96 -1.02
CA GLU A 38 -9.07 17.37 -1.45
C GLU A 38 -9.04 17.51 -2.98
N ALA A 39 -8.34 16.63 -3.69
CA ALA A 39 -8.30 16.59 -5.15
C ALA A 39 -9.51 15.89 -5.80
N GLY A 40 -10.45 15.38 -5.00
CA GLY A 40 -11.62 14.63 -5.51
C GLY A 40 -11.30 13.21 -5.97
N GLU A 41 -10.13 12.68 -5.61
CA GLU A 41 -9.69 11.33 -5.97
C GLU A 41 -10.36 10.27 -5.09
N LYS A 42 -10.49 9.04 -5.58
CA LYS A 42 -10.82 7.86 -4.75
C LYS A 42 -9.61 7.54 -3.88
N CYS A 43 -9.84 7.43 -2.58
CA CYS A 43 -8.82 6.99 -1.62
C CYS A 43 -9.23 5.66 -1.01
N VAL A 44 -8.41 4.64 -1.18
CA VAL A 44 -8.49 3.36 -0.48
C VAL A 44 -7.30 3.27 0.46
N TYR A 45 -7.55 2.95 1.73
CA TYR A 45 -6.47 2.74 2.68
C TYR A 45 -6.72 1.48 3.51
N VAL A 46 -5.80 0.52 3.42
CA VAL A 46 -5.86 -0.74 4.18
C VAL A 46 -5.17 -0.53 5.52
N ILE A 47 -5.89 -0.84 6.62
CA ILE A 47 -5.45 -0.56 7.98
C ILE A 47 -5.71 -1.77 8.90
N PRO A 48 -4.77 -2.13 9.81
CA PRO A 48 -4.77 -3.45 10.44
C PRO A 48 -5.83 -3.67 11.52
N SER A 49 -6.54 -2.62 11.96
CA SER A 49 -7.57 -2.77 13.01
C SER A 49 -8.55 -1.61 13.07
N LYS A 50 -9.68 -1.84 13.76
CA LYS A 50 -10.70 -0.83 14.02
C LYS A 50 -10.19 0.34 14.86
N VAL A 51 -9.26 0.09 15.77
CA VAL A 51 -8.67 1.14 16.64
C VAL A 51 -7.85 2.10 15.78
N GLU A 52 -6.99 1.57 14.94
CA GLU A 52 -6.15 2.36 14.04
C GLU A 52 -6.98 3.05 12.96
N ARG A 53 -8.05 2.39 12.49
CA ARG A 53 -9.03 3.01 11.59
C ARG A 53 -9.66 4.24 12.22
N GLN A 54 -10.09 4.17 13.48
CA GLN A 54 -10.69 5.29 14.20
C GLN A 54 -9.67 6.42 14.39
N ALA A 55 -8.43 6.10 14.76
CA ALA A 55 -7.36 7.08 14.92
C ALA A 55 -7.03 7.82 13.59
N LEU A 56 -7.02 7.10 12.46
CA LEU A 56 -6.84 7.72 11.15
C LEU A 56 -7.99 8.67 10.81
N LEU A 57 -9.25 8.28 11.06
CA LEU A 57 -10.41 9.12 10.81
C LEU A 57 -10.41 10.40 11.66
N GLU A 58 -10.06 10.28 12.94
CA GLU A 58 -9.93 11.43 13.85
C GLU A 58 -8.83 12.39 13.40
N ALA A 59 -7.68 11.85 12.99
CA ALA A 59 -6.58 12.65 12.47
C ALA A 59 -6.95 13.37 11.16
N LEU A 60 -7.64 12.70 10.25
CA LEU A 60 -8.15 13.32 9.02
C LEU A 60 -9.19 14.39 9.30
N ALA A 61 -10.13 14.14 10.22
CA ALA A 61 -11.13 15.12 10.63
C ALA A 61 -10.49 16.36 11.27
N ALA A 62 -9.43 16.19 12.07
CA ALA A 62 -8.67 17.29 12.67
C ALA A 62 -8.03 18.21 11.61
N THR A 63 -7.83 17.75 10.38
CA THR A 63 -7.38 18.61 9.27
C THR A 63 -8.48 19.42 8.59
N GLY A 64 -9.73 19.30 9.07
CA GLY A 64 -10.91 19.98 8.52
C GLY A 64 -11.64 19.19 7.43
N LEU A 65 -11.27 17.95 7.16
CA LEU A 65 -11.96 17.08 6.22
C LEU A 65 -13.28 16.55 6.79
N ASN A 66 -14.30 16.49 5.96
CA ASN A 66 -15.55 15.80 6.28
C ASN A 66 -15.42 14.30 5.98
N THR A 67 -14.86 13.57 6.93
CA THR A 67 -14.60 12.12 6.82
C THR A 67 -15.88 11.31 6.68
N ASP A 68 -16.98 11.70 7.35
CA ASP A 68 -18.28 11.02 7.25
C ASP A 68 -18.83 11.10 5.84
N ARG A 69 -18.76 12.28 5.21
CA ARG A 69 -19.16 12.47 3.82
C ARG A 69 -18.28 11.65 2.88
N ALA A 70 -16.96 11.66 3.08
CA ALA A 70 -16.03 10.92 2.24
C ALA A 70 -16.31 9.40 2.30
N LEU A 71 -16.60 8.86 3.47
CA LEU A 71 -17.03 7.46 3.66
C LEU A 71 -18.39 7.20 3.01
N ALA A 72 -19.39 8.05 3.27
CA ALA A 72 -20.76 7.86 2.77
C ALA A 72 -20.84 7.91 1.22
N THR A 73 -20.01 8.71 0.57
CA THR A 73 -19.93 8.78 -0.90
C THR A 73 -19.07 7.68 -1.51
N GLY A 74 -18.31 6.94 -0.70
CA GLY A 74 -17.32 5.96 -1.14
C GLY A 74 -16.05 6.60 -1.73
N GLN A 75 -15.84 7.91 -1.56
CA GLN A 75 -14.59 8.56 -1.93
C GLN A 75 -13.44 8.09 -1.05
N LEU A 76 -13.67 7.90 0.25
CA LEU A 76 -12.77 7.22 1.17
C LEU A 76 -13.31 5.82 1.46
N GLU A 77 -12.47 4.82 1.29
CA GLU A 77 -12.73 3.44 1.66
C GLU A 77 -11.60 2.95 2.59
N LEU A 78 -11.97 2.52 3.80
CA LEU A 78 -11.04 1.97 4.77
C LEU A 78 -11.35 0.49 4.98
N ASP A 79 -10.38 -0.37 4.72
CA ASP A 79 -10.50 -1.82 4.78
C ASP A 79 -9.47 -2.41 5.76
N GLU A 80 -9.75 -3.59 6.32
CA GLU A 80 -8.84 -4.28 7.26
C GLU A 80 -7.98 -5.34 6.56
N GLY A 81 -7.98 -5.38 5.23
CA GLY A 81 -7.28 -6.38 4.43
C GLY A 81 -8.06 -7.68 4.24
N THR A 82 -7.59 -8.54 3.38
CA THR A 82 -8.23 -9.80 2.97
C THR A 82 -7.43 -11.02 3.42
N HIS A 83 -8.00 -12.22 3.29
CA HIS A 83 -7.37 -13.46 3.73
C HIS A 83 -6.48 -14.12 2.66
N ASP A 84 -6.44 -13.60 1.44
CA ASP A 84 -5.58 -14.08 0.36
C ASP A 84 -5.24 -12.98 -0.66
N ALA A 85 -4.18 -13.20 -1.42
CA ALA A 85 -3.68 -12.24 -2.40
C ALA A 85 -4.67 -12.00 -3.56
N LYS A 86 -5.44 -13.04 -3.95
CA LYS A 86 -6.42 -12.90 -5.03
C LYS A 86 -7.57 -11.98 -4.62
N ALA A 87 -8.09 -12.12 -3.42
CA ALA A 87 -9.14 -11.24 -2.90
C ALA A 87 -8.67 -9.78 -2.84
N MET A 88 -7.38 -9.53 -2.53
CA MET A 88 -6.80 -8.18 -2.61
C MET A 88 -6.74 -7.66 -4.05
N GLN A 89 -6.39 -8.52 -5.02
CA GLN A 89 -6.41 -8.15 -6.44
C GLN A 89 -7.81 -7.81 -6.92
N ASP A 90 -8.81 -8.64 -6.57
CA ASP A 90 -10.21 -8.40 -6.91
C ASP A 90 -10.71 -7.07 -6.29
N PHE A 91 -10.26 -6.76 -5.08
CA PHE A 91 -10.54 -5.47 -4.43
C PHE A 91 -9.91 -4.29 -5.20
N LEU A 92 -8.65 -4.40 -5.58
CA LEU A 92 -7.98 -3.36 -6.40
C LEU A 92 -8.68 -3.17 -7.74
N HIS A 93 -9.01 -4.25 -8.46
CA HIS A 93 -9.70 -4.16 -9.74
C HIS A 93 -11.09 -3.51 -9.60
N ARG A 94 -11.82 -3.80 -8.51
CA ARG A 94 -13.08 -3.13 -8.21
C ARG A 94 -12.87 -1.61 -8.01
N ALA A 95 -11.88 -1.22 -7.22
CA ALA A 95 -11.58 0.20 -7.00
C ALA A 95 -11.17 0.92 -8.29
N LEU A 96 -10.35 0.27 -9.12
CA LEU A 96 -9.96 0.79 -10.44
C LEU A 96 -11.12 0.91 -11.41
N SER A 97 -12.15 0.03 -11.31
CA SER A 97 -13.33 0.11 -12.19
C SER A 97 -14.17 1.37 -11.99
N GLU A 98 -14.00 2.07 -10.87
CA GLU A 98 -14.64 3.36 -10.60
C GLU A 98 -13.90 4.54 -11.28
N ILE A 99 -12.74 4.28 -11.87
CA ILE A 99 -11.89 5.30 -12.50
C ILE A 99 -11.98 5.16 -14.04
N PRO A 100 -12.15 6.23 -14.83
CA PRO A 100 -12.42 7.61 -14.41
C PRO A 100 -13.92 7.94 -14.27
N ALA A 101 -14.80 6.94 -14.35
CA ALA A 101 -16.25 7.16 -14.44
C ALA A 101 -16.82 7.94 -13.24
N LYS A 102 -16.31 7.69 -12.05
CA LYS A 102 -16.78 8.32 -10.81
C LYS A 102 -15.70 9.22 -10.17
N TYR A 103 -14.44 8.83 -10.26
CA TYR A 103 -13.32 9.56 -9.67
C TYR A 103 -12.20 9.73 -10.71
N PRO A 104 -11.45 10.84 -10.69
CA PRO A 104 -10.40 11.10 -11.69
C PRO A 104 -9.18 10.19 -11.52
N PHE A 105 -8.93 9.70 -10.29
CA PHE A 105 -7.72 8.98 -9.94
C PHE A 105 -7.91 8.13 -8.68
N LEU A 106 -7.09 7.09 -8.51
CA LEU A 106 -7.06 6.23 -7.33
C LEU A 106 -5.79 6.45 -6.51
N ARG A 107 -5.96 6.71 -5.21
CA ARG A 107 -4.90 6.54 -4.22
C ARG A 107 -5.14 5.26 -3.46
N TRP A 108 -4.22 4.33 -3.62
CA TRP A 108 -4.23 3.09 -2.87
C TRP A 108 -3.09 3.11 -1.86
N GLY A 109 -3.40 3.10 -0.58
CA GLY A 109 -2.41 3.03 0.48
C GLY A 109 -2.72 1.94 1.49
N GLY A 110 -1.74 1.59 2.32
CA GLY A 110 -1.97 0.66 3.41
C GLY A 110 -0.79 0.55 4.37
N ASP A 111 -1.13 0.32 5.64
CA ASP A 111 -0.21 -0.15 6.66
C ASP A 111 -0.14 -1.68 6.54
N MET A 112 0.98 -2.19 6.03
CA MET A 112 1.12 -3.59 5.63
C MET A 112 1.09 -4.57 6.80
N THR A 113 1.09 -4.10 8.04
CA THR A 113 0.93 -4.94 9.24
C THR A 113 -0.44 -5.66 9.29
N TRP A 114 -1.43 -5.22 8.50
CA TRP A 114 -2.68 -5.97 8.32
C TRP A 114 -2.42 -7.42 7.87
N SER A 115 -1.41 -7.62 7.04
CA SER A 115 -1.08 -8.91 6.46
C SER A 115 -0.65 -9.96 7.50
N LEU A 116 -0.02 -9.51 8.60
CA LEU A 116 0.43 -10.38 9.69
C LEU A 116 -0.72 -11.11 10.39
N LYS A 117 -1.94 -10.53 10.34
CA LYS A 117 -3.14 -11.11 10.95
C LYS A 117 -4.04 -11.85 9.95
N LYS A 118 -3.96 -11.50 8.69
CA LYS A 118 -4.94 -11.92 7.67
C LYS A 118 -4.35 -12.92 6.68
N LEU A 119 -3.13 -12.72 6.23
CA LEU A 119 -2.52 -13.60 5.24
C LEU A 119 -1.86 -14.83 5.88
N PRO A 120 -1.94 -15.99 5.22
CA PRO A 120 -1.36 -17.22 5.76
C PRO A 120 0.18 -17.20 5.78
N THR A 121 0.80 -16.48 4.88
CA THR A 121 2.27 -16.39 4.75
C THR A 121 2.72 -15.03 4.23
N SER A 122 3.99 -14.71 4.45
CA SER A 122 4.62 -13.52 3.88
C SER A 122 4.73 -13.59 2.35
N GLU A 123 4.83 -14.78 1.77
CA GLU A 123 4.83 -14.96 0.31
C GLU A 123 3.49 -14.52 -0.30
N SER A 124 2.38 -14.70 0.42
CA SER A 124 1.07 -14.22 -0.04
C SER A 124 1.06 -12.70 -0.14
N LEU A 125 1.66 -12.00 0.83
CA LEU A 125 1.85 -10.55 0.79
C LEU A 125 2.73 -10.16 -0.40
N MET A 126 3.89 -10.78 -0.54
CA MET A 126 4.85 -10.44 -1.60
C MET A 126 4.30 -10.75 -3.00
N THR A 127 3.45 -11.77 -3.12
CA THR A 127 2.71 -12.06 -4.36
C THR A 127 1.75 -10.93 -4.70
N TRP A 128 1.00 -10.41 -3.72
CA TRP A 128 0.15 -9.24 -3.89
C TRP A 128 0.97 -8.01 -4.33
N GLU A 129 2.06 -7.69 -3.63
CA GLU A 129 2.93 -6.55 -3.93
C GLU A 129 3.51 -6.61 -5.36
N ALA A 130 3.96 -7.78 -5.78
CA ALA A 130 4.45 -7.97 -7.13
C ALA A 130 3.34 -7.73 -8.19
N HIS A 131 2.09 -8.16 -7.89
CA HIS A 131 0.97 -7.96 -8.80
C HIS A 131 0.55 -6.49 -8.94
N CYS A 132 0.75 -5.64 -7.94
CA CYS A 132 0.51 -4.20 -8.07
C CYS A 132 1.31 -3.59 -9.24
N ASN A 133 2.47 -4.15 -9.56
CA ASN A 133 3.32 -3.69 -10.67
C ASN A 133 2.97 -4.33 -12.03
N THR A 134 1.97 -5.21 -12.09
CA THR A 134 1.54 -5.85 -13.36
C THR A 134 0.39 -5.11 -14.04
N VAL A 135 -0.28 -4.21 -13.34
CA VAL A 135 -1.33 -3.37 -13.93
C VAL A 135 -0.66 -2.32 -14.81
N ASP A 136 -0.93 -2.39 -16.11
CA ASP A 136 -0.29 -1.49 -17.06
C ASP A 136 -0.82 -0.07 -16.93
N ASN A 137 0.06 0.86 -16.59
CA ASN A 137 -0.19 2.30 -16.49
C ASN A 137 -1.54 2.66 -15.80
N PRO A 138 -1.81 2.14 -14.59
CA PRO A 138 -3.09 2.36 -13.93
C PRO A 138 -3.25 3.85 -13.58
N PRO A 139 -4.46 4.41 -13.65
CA PRO A 139 -4.74 5.76 -13.14
C PRO A 139 -4.75 5.77 -11.60
N ALA A 140 -3.66 5.31 -11.02
CA ALA A 140 -3.50 5.08 -9.59
C ALA A 140 -2.06 5.32 -9.14
N ILE A 141 -1.90 5.59 -7.85
CA ILE A 141 -0.63 5.49 -7.13
C ILE A 141 -0.80 4.55 -5.95
N PHE A 142 0.28 3.84 -5.61
CA PHE A 142 0.32 2.89 -4.52
C PHE A 142 1.32 3.33 -3.47
N LEU A 143 0.93 3.30 -2.19
CA LEU A 143 1.77 3.58 -1.04
C LEU A 143 1.66 2.44 -0.03
N CYS A 144 2.68 1.60 0.07
CA CYS A 144 2.73 0.47 0.99
C CYS A 144 3.68 0.80 2.15
N GLN A 145 3.14 0.86 3.38
CA GLN A 145 3.88 1.27 4.57
C GLN A 145 4.21 0.07 5.45
N TYR A 146 5.50 -0.16 5.69
CA TYR A 146 6.04 -1.30 6.44
C TYR A 146 6.64 -0.85 7.77
N GLU A 147 6.08 -1.33 8.88
CA GLU A 147 6.68 -1.15 10.20
C GLU A 147 7.90 -2.07 10.35
N LEU A 148 9.10 -1.49 10.41
CA LEU A 148 10.36 -2.25 10.44
C LEU A 148 10.49 -3.21 11.63
N ARG A 149 9.82 -2.92 12.74
CA ARG A 149 9.84 -3.79 13.93
C ARG A 149 8.85 -4.95 13.87
N ALA A 150 7.84 -4.85 13.01
CA ALA A 150 6.79 -5.86 12.88
C ALA A 150 7.15 -6.96 11.89
N PHE A 151 7.99 -6.67 10.90
CA PHE A 151 8.36 -7.61 9.86
C PHE A 151 9.77 -8.18 10.03
N ALA A 152 9.94 -9.47 9.72
CA ALA A 152 11.27 -10.07 9.62
C ALA A 152 12.09 -9.39 8.52
N GLY A 153 13.42 -9.32 8.69
CA GLY A 153 14.31 -8.68 7.73
C GLY A 153 14.22 -9.25 6.31
N SER A 154 13.92 -10.55 6.17
CA SER A 154 13.67 -11.17 4.86
C SER A 154 12.43 -10.59 4.16
N VAL A 155 11.37 -10.30 4.89
CA VAL A 155 10.15 -9.68 4.35
C VAL A 155 10.42 -8.23 3.94
N VAL A 156 11.20 -7.49 4.73
CA VAL A 156 11.62 -6.12 4.38
C VAL A 156 12.46 -6.11 3.10
N MET A 157 13.38 -7.08 2.93
CA MET A 157 14.14 -7.23 1.70
C MET A 157 13.26 -7.57 0.50
N ASP A 158 12.29 -8.46 0.66
CA ASP A 158 11.33 -8.78 -0.40
C ASP A 158 10.44 -7.59 -0.75
N ALA A 159 10.04 -6.79 0.25
CA ALA A 159 9.32 -5.53 0.00
C ALA A 159 10.19 -4.55 -0.81
N LEU A 160 11.49 -4.43 -0.52
CA LEU A 160 12.39 -3.64 -1.37
C LEU A 160 12.43 -4.17 -2.81
N HIS A 161 12.45 -5.48 -3.02
CA HIS A 161 12.47 -6.06 -4.35
C HIS A 161 11.17 -5.83 -5.15
N THR A 162 10.04 -5.55 -4.48
CA THR A 162 8.74 -5.34 -5.12
C THR A 162 8.38 -3.88 -5.36
N HIS A 163 9.10 -2.90 -4.78
CA HIS A 163 8.78 -1.49 -4.89
C HIS A 163 9.80 -0.72 -5.75
N PRO A 164 9.41 -0.21 -6.94
CA PRO A 164 10.32 0.58 -7.79
C PRO A 164 10.74 1.91 -7.16
N LEU A 165 9.96 2.41 -6.19
CA LEU A 165 10.23 3.64 -5.48
C LEU A 165 10.25 3.40 -3.97
N CYS A 166 11.14 4.08 -3.25
CA CYS A 166 11.18 4.08 -1.80
C CYS A 166 11.09 5.51 -1.27
N LEU A 167 10.26 5.68 -0.22
CA LEU A 167 10.19 6.92 0.55
C LEU A 167 11.12 6.79 1.76
N VAL A 168 12.12 7.66 1.82
CA VAL A 168 13.09 7.75 2.92
C VAL A 168 13.26 9.22 3.29
N SER A 169 13.12 9.54 4.56
CA SER A 169 13.27 10.92 5.08
C SER A 169 12.53 11.97 4.25
N ASN A 170 11.26 11.71 3.96
CA ASN A 170 10.39 12.58 3.15
C ASN A 170 10.88 12.85 1.70
N THR A 171 11.72 11.96 1.17
CA THR A 171 12.20 12.02 -0.21
C THR A 171 11.95 10.71 -0.92
N ILE A 172 11.43 10.77 -2.15
CA ILE A 172 11.25 9.59 -3.00
C ILE A 172 12.54 9.32 -3.77
N HIS A 173 13.00 8.08 -3.67
CA HIS A 173 14.17 7.58 -4.37
C HIS A 173 13.78 6.46 -5.31
N ARG A 174 14.41 6.41 -6.48
CA ARG A 174 14.38 5.20 -7.32
C ARG A 174 15.09 4.09 -6.57
N ASN A 175 14.44 2.93 -6.52
CA ASN A 175 14.96 1.79 -5.78
C ASN A 175 15.84 0.91 -6.70
N PRO A 176 17.17 0.85 -6.47
CA PRO A 176 18.06 0.03 -7.28
C PRO A 176 17.89 -1.48 -7.03
N PHE A 177 17.20 -1.88 -5.97
CA PHE A 177 16.95 -3.28 -5.63
C PHE A 177 15.66 -3.83 -6.24
N TYR A 178 14.88 -2.98 -6.92
CA TYR A 178 13.62 -3.40 -7.54
C TYR A 178 13.85 -4.48 -8.61
N GLU A 179 13.06 -5.54 -8.54
CA GLU A 179 12.99 -6.60 -9.53
C GLU A 179 11.65 -6.53 -10.29
N LYS A 180 11.69 -6.83 -11.59
CA LYS A 180 10.44 -6.97 -12.35
C LYS A 180 9.58 -8.10 -11.78
N PRO A 181 8.24 -7.98 -11.76
CA PRO A 181 7.32 -8.93 -11.12
C PRO A 181 7.59 -10.39 -11.49
N GLU A 182 7.81 -10.69 -12.76
CA GLU A 182 8.03 -12.06 -13.22
C GLU A 182 9.37 -12.65 -12.70
N ALA A 183 10.41 -11.82 -12.60
CA ALA A 183 11.71 -12.25 -12.06
C ALA A 183 11.59 -12.49 -10.55
N PHE A 184 10.98 -11.56 -9.84
CA PHE A 184 10.75 -11.67 -8.40
C PHE A 184 9.91 -12.92 -8.05
N LEU A 185 8.77 -13.13 -8.71
CA LEU A 185 7.88 -14.28 -8.44
C LEU A 185 8.57 -15.63 -8.73
N ARG A 186 9.39 -15.71 -9.80
CA ARG A 186 10.21 -16.92 -10.05
C ARG A 186 11.21 -17.16 -8.92
N ASN A 187 11.87 -16.11 -8.43
CA ASN A 187 12.83 -16.21 -7.33
C ASN A 187 12.15 -16.62 -6.01
N LEU A 188 10.98 -16.05 -5.73
CA LEU A 188 10.16 -16.39 -4.56
C LEU A 188 9.76 -17.88 -4.57
N ALA A 189 9.24 -18.37 -5.70
CA ALA A 189 8.84 -19.77 -5.85
C ALA A 189 10.04 -20.73 -5.70
N ARG A 190 11.21 -20.37 -6.22
CA ARG A 190 12.45 -21.17 -6.10
C ARG A 190 12.92 -21.27 -4.63
N ARG A 191 12.90 -20.17 -3.89
CA ARG A 191 13.26 -20.18 -2.45
C ARG A 191 12.35 -21.10 -1.66
N LYS A 192 11.04 -21.04 -1.88
CA LYS A 192 10.06 -21.90 -1.23
C LYS A 192 10.33 -23.41 -1.49
N ALA A 193 10.60 -23.78 -2.72
CA ALA A 193 10.93 -25.16 -3.09
C ALA A 193 12.18 -25.68 -2.34
N THR A 194 13.21 -24.83 -2.19
CA THR A 194 14.45 -25.18 -1.49
C THR A 194 14.24 -25.35 0.03
N GLU A 195 13.39 -24.52 0.65
CA GLU A 195 13.07 -24.63 2.07
C GLU A 195 12.29 -25.92 2.37
N THR A 196 11.32 -26.28 1.54
CA THR A 196 10.55 -27.53 1.68
C THR A 196 11.47 -28.76 1.58
N THR A 197 12.48 -28.73 0.70
CA THR A 197 13.42 -29.85 0.52
C THR A 197 14.41 -30.00 1.70
N ARG A 198 14.65 -28.95 2.49
CA ARG A 198 15.54 -29.01 3.68
C ARG A 198 14.86 -29.55 4.92
N ILE A 199 13.55 -29.62 4.96
CA ILE A 199 12.75 -30.06 6.11
C ILE A 199 12.32 -31.53 5.97
N THR A 200 12.50 -32.14 4.79
CA THR A 200 12.27 -33.57 4.50
C THR A 200 13.57 -34.34 4.50
#